data_f574f55bb5ff7178e5f13ee8a1781d86
#
_entry.id   f574f55bb5ff7178e5f13ee8a1781d86
#
_cell.length_a   1.000
_cell.length_b   1.000
_cell.length_c   1.000
_cell.angle_alpha   90.00
_cell.angle_beta   90.00
_cell.angle_gamma   90.00
#
_symmetry.space_group_name_H-M   'P 1'
#
loop_
_entity.id
_entity.type
_entity.pdbx_description
1 polymer ?
#
loop_
_entity_poly.entity_id
_entity_poly.type
_entity_poly.pdbx_seq_one_letter_code
_entity_poly.pdbx_strand_id
1 'polypeptide(L)'
;MRVNVVCAKWGTKYGPHFVNKLKEMAKRNIPSQFDFHFYCYTDDAEGIDDDVNIIDFPDIPNIHPKYWFGAEDFKYGMARCWDRAKTFVFNTHNFAPDKPTGRFIFFDLDVIIQGDLTPIITYNMERPTKMQSHWQDPRPMNTRRFKLSHGAYTNGSCKVWSDDQCE
;
A
#
# COMPACT_ATOMS: atom_id res chain seq x y z
N MET A 1 -14.77 -10.23 10.96
CA MET A 1 -13.51 -9.49 11.14
C MET A 1 -13.45 -8.37 10.13
N ARG A 2 -13.12 -7.16 10.56
CA ARG A 2 -12.94 -6.01 9.68
C ARG A 2 -11.64 -6.14 8.88
N VAL A 3 -11.71 -5.85 7.58
CA VAL A 3 -10.57 -5.86 6.64
C VAL A 3 -10.52 -4.51 5.94
N ASN A 4 -9.43 -3.80 6.15
CA ASN A 4 -9.17 -2.48 5.61
C ASN A 4 -8.15 -2.60 4.50
N VAL A 5 -8.57 -2.41 3.26
CA VAL A 5 -7.66 -2.33 2.12
C VAL A 5 -7.23 -0.89 1.92
N VAL A 6 -5.94 -0.67 1.79
CA VAL A 6 -5.34 0.67 1.72
C VAL A 6 -4.51 0.79 0.45
N CYS A 7 -4.63 1.91 -0.23
CA CYS A 7 -3.73 2.30 -1.32
C CYS A 7 -3.28 3.75 -1.17
N ALA A 8 -2.35 4.17 -2.01
CA ALA A 8 -1.89 5.56 -2.05
C ALA A 8 -1.80 6.04 -3.50
N LYS A 9 -2.48 7.15 -3.80
CA LYS A 9 -2.46 7.86 -5.09
C LYS A 9 -1.93 9.27 -4.87
N TRP A 10 -0.92 9.65 -5.64
CA TRP A 10 -0.42 11.02 -5.64
C TRP A 10 0.07 11.42 -7.03
N GLY A 11 0.06 12.71 -7.29
CA GLY A 11 0.49 13.26 -8.55
C GLY A 11 -0.32 12.73 -9.74
N THR A 12 0.27 12.77 -10.93
CA THR A 12 -0.44 12.53 -12.19
C THR A 12 -0.14 11.19 -12.86
N LYS A 13 0.75 10.37 -12.27
CA LYS A 13 1.14 9.08 -12.88
C LYS A 13 -0.02 8.10 -12.99
N TYR A 14 -0.84 8.03 -11.95
CA TYR A 14 -2.02 7.16 -11.91
C TYR A 14 -3.28 8.00 -11.74
N GLY A 15 -4.22 7.84 -12.66
CA GLY A 15 -5.53 8.49 -12.55
C GLY A 15 -6.45 7.79 -11.54
N PRO A 16 -7.60 8.41 -11.19
CA PRO A 16 -8.54 7.88 -10.19
C PRO A 16 -9.08 6.49 -10.53
N HIS A 17 -9.17 6.16 -11.82
CA HIS A 17 -9.63 4.85 -12.29
C HIS A 17 -8.76 3.67 -11.80
N PHE A 18 -7.47 3.89 -11.45
CA PHE A 18 -6.65 2.86 -10.84
C PHE A 18 -7.12 2.54 -9.42
N VAL A 19 -7.49 3.57 -8.64
CA VAL A 19 -8.05 3.41 -7.30
C VAL A 19 -9.37 2.64 -7.36
N ASN A 20 -10.29 3.08 -8.23
CA ASN A 20 -11.60 2.47 -8.39
C ASN A 20 -11.50 1.00 -8.84
N LYS A 21 -10.62 0.70 -9.81
CA LYS A 21 -10.36 -0.67 -10.24
C LYS A 21 -9.76 -1.55 -9.15
N LEU A 22 -8.80 -1.02 -8.40
CA LEU A 22 -8.19 -1.76 -7.28
C LEU A 22 -9.23 -2.08 -6.20
N LYS A 23 -10.09 -1.11 -5.86
CA LYS A 23 -11.22 -1.31 -4.94
C LYS A 23 -12.15 -2.43 -5.42
N GLU A 24 -12.57 -2.38 -6.69
CA GLU A 24 -13.45 -3.40 -7.25
C GLU A 24 -12.80 -4.80 -7.28
N MET A 25 -11.51 -4.87 -7.59
CA MET A 25 -10.77 -6.14 -7.51
C MET A 25 -10.70 -6.68 -6.09
N ALA A 26 -10.40 -5.81 -5.11
CA ALA A 26 -10.36 -6.20 -3.70
C ALA A 26 -11.72 -6.66 -3.21
N LYS A 27 -12.79 -5.88 -3.45
CA LYS A 27 -14.17 -6.19 -3.07
C LYS A 27 -14.64 -7.54 -3.61
N ARG A 28 -14.32 -7.85 -4.86
CA ARG A 28 -14.69 -9.12 -5.50
C ARG A 28 -13.94 -10.33 -4.94
N ASN A 29 -12.73 -10.12 -4.43
CA ASN A 29 -11.83 -11.19 -3.97
C ASN A 29 -11.72 -11.29 -2.44
N ILE A 30 -12.47 -10.47 -1.70
CA ILE A 30 -12.65 -10.59 -0.25
C ILE A 30 -14.01 -11.22 0.02
N PRO A 31 -14.07 -12.42 0.62
CA PRO A 31 -15.34 -13.08 0.93
C PRO A 31 -16.23 -12.24 1.86
N SER A 32 -17.55 -12.37 1.68
CA SER A 32 -18.58 -11.59 2.39
C SER A 32 -18.62 -11.80 3.92
N GLN A 33 -17.92 -12.81 4.43
CA GLN A 33 -17.74 -13.01 5.88
C GLN A 33 -16.82 -11.95 6.52
N PHE A 34 -16.08 -11.20 5.71
CA PHE A 34 -15.25 -10.08 6.16
C PHE A 34 -15.99 -8.76 5.94
N ASP A 35 -15.89 -7.87 6.91
CA ASP A 35 -16.39 -6.51 6.83
C ASP A 35 -15.37 -5.64 6.06
N PHE A 36 -15.62 -5.43 4.76
CA PHE A 36 -14.70 -4.81 3.82
C PHE A 36 -14.79 -3.29 3.84
N HIS A 37 -13.64 -2.63 4.01
CA HIS A 37 -13.48 -1.18 3.88
C HIS A 37 -12.29 -0.86 2.96
N PHE A 38 -12.41 0.22 2.19
CA PHE A 38 -11.33 0.64 1.28
C PHE A 38 -10.94 2.09 1.56
N TYR A 39 -9.64 2.34 1.64
CA TYR A 39 -9.03 3.62 1.98
C TYR A 39 -8.03 4.03 0.91
N CYS A 40 -8.03 5.31 0.55
CA CYS A 40 -7.05 5.88 -0.37
C CYS A 40 -6.39 7.11 0.25
N TYR A 41 -5.08 7.05 0.46
CA TYR A 41 -4.28 8.25 0.70
C TYR A 41 -4.11 8.99 -0.62
N THR A 42 -4.51 10.24 -0.69
CA THR A 42 -4.41 11.01 -1.93
C THR A 42 -4.26 12.51 -1.67
N ASP A 43 -3.58 13.20 -2.60
CA ASP A 43 -3.51 14.64 -2.72
C ASP A 43 -4.63 15.20 -3.62
N ASP A 44 -5.35 14.31 -4.32
CA ASP A 44 -6.41 14.65 -5.23
C ASP A 44 -7.42 13.53 -5.34
N ALA A 45 -8.63 13.75 -4.84
CA ALA A 45 -9.72 12.78 -4.81
C ALA A 45 -10.66 12.86 -6.01
N GLU A 46 -10.43 13.81 -6.95
CA GLU A 46 -11.31 13.98 -8.11
C GLU A 46 -11.43 12.67 -8.92
N GLY A 47 -12.67 12.23 -9.17
CA GLY A 47 -13.00 11.02 -9.94
C GLY A 47 -12.77 9.69 -9.20
N ILE A 48 -12.42 9.72 -7.92
CA ILE A 48 -12.47 8.53 -7.06
C ILE A 48 -13.93 8.30 -6.62
N ASP A 49 -14.33 7.03 -6.57
CA ASP A 49 -15.70 6.65 -6.20
C ASP A 49 -16.05 7.08 -4.76
N ASP A 50 -17.30 7.50 -4.52
CA ASP A 50 -17.78 8.07 -3.26
C ASP A 50 -17.73 7.06 -2.08
N ASP A 51 -17.67 5.76 -2.35
CA ASP A 51 -17.56 4.71 -1.32
C ASP A 51 -16.10 4.38 -0.94
N VAL A 52 -15.14 5.14 -1.44
CA VAL A 52 -13.73 5.10 -1.01
C VAL A 52 -13.53 6.09 0.14
N ASN A 53 -12.98 5.62 1.25
CA ASN A 53 -12.60 6.50 2.35
C ASN A 53 -11.31 7.25 1.98
N ILE A 54 -11.43 8.55 1.77
CA ILE A 54 -10.30 9.41 1.42
C ILE A 54 -9.54 9.82 2.69
N ILE A 55 -8.22 9.75 2.61
CA ILE A 55 -7.31 10.24 3.64
C ILE A 55 -6.34 11.20 2.96
N ASP A 56 -6.29 12.42 3.45
CA ASP A 56 -5.32 13.41 2.99
C ASP A 56 -3.91 12.95 3.37
N PHE A 57 -2.94 13.20 2.48
CA PHE A 57 -1.56 13.01 2.86
C PHE A 57 -1.21 13.92 4.04
N PRO A 58 -0.62 13.38 5.10
CA PRO A 58 -0.19 14.20 6.22
C PRO A 58 0.83 15.23 5.74
N ASP A 59 0.74 16.44 6.26
CA ASP A 59 1.77 17.45 6.07
C ASP A 59 3.03 17.00 6.82
N ILE A 60 4.05 16.57 6.08
CA ILE A 60 5.26 16.01 6.65
C ILE A 60 6.29 17.10 6.73
N PRO A 61 6.64 17.57 7.93
CA PRO A 61 7.71 18.52 8.11
C PRO A 61 9.00 18.03 7.43
N ASN A 62 9.60 18.87 6.57
CA ASN A 62 10.82 18.59 5.81
C ASN A 62 10.72 17.68 4.60
N ILE A 63 9.53 17.23 4.20
CA ILE A 63 9.33 16.62 2.88
C ILE A 63 8.41 17.56 2.09
N HIS A 64 8.98 18.51 1.39
CA HIS A 64 8.22 19.46 0.58
C HIS A 64 7.51 18.69 -0.56
N PRO A 65 6.20 18.97 -0.85
CA PRO A 65 5.45 18.29 -1.91
C PRO A 65 6.16 18.25 -3.27
N LYS A 66 6.93 19.28 -3.64
CA LYS A 66 7.73 19.29 -4.87
C LYS A 66 8.78 18.17 -4.93
N TYR A 67 9.24 17.66 -3.78
CA TYR A 67 10.17 16.52 -3.73
C TYR A 67 9.45 15.18 -3.82
N TRP A 68 8.13 15.17 -3.65
CA TRP A 68 7.30 14.00 -3.85
C TRP A 68 7.02 13.76 -5.34
N PHE A 69 7.00 14.83 -6.14
CA PHE A 69 6.50 14.84 -7.51
C PHE A 69 7.53 15.29 -8.55
N GLY A 70 8.71 15.75 -8.14
CA GLY A 70 9.72 16.30 -9.04
C GLY A 70 10.40 15.22 -9.88
N ALA A 71 10.00 15.12 -11.13
CA ALA A 71 10.53 14.15 -12.09
C ALA A 71 11.98 14.43 -12.52
N GLU A 72 12.53 15.61 -12.26
CA GLU A 72 13.82 16.00 -12.83
C GLU A 72 15.03 15.52 -12.02
N ASP A 73 14.87 15.21 -10.75
CA ASP A 73 15.95 14.79 -9.86
C ASP A 73 16.11 13.27 -9.68
N PHE A 74 15.53 12.49 -10.57
CA PHE A 74 15.58 11.02 -10.53
C PHE A 74 17.01 10.45 -10.55
N LYS A 75 18.00 11.27 -10.87
CA LYS A 75 19.39 10.82 -11.07
C LYS A 75 20.17 10.56 -9.79
N TYR A 76 19.79 11.13 -8.63
CA TYR A 76 20.66 11.12 -7.45
C TYR A 76 20.00 10.86 -6.10
N GLY A 77 18.99 10.01 -6.01
CA GLY A 77 18.60 9.49 -4.70
C GLY A 77 17.18 9.78 -4.21
N MET A 78 16.35 10.41 -5.00
CA MET A 78 14.94 10.70 -4.66
C MET A 78 14.02 9.47 -4.69
N ALA A 79 14.44 8.36 -5.30
CA ALA A 79 13.74 7.06 -5.20
C ALA A 79 13.46 6.63 -3.74
N ARG A 80 14.22 7.15 -2.79
CA ARG A 80 14.04 6.88 -1.35
C ARG A 80 12.85 7.61 -0.73
N CYS A 81 12.35 8.69 -1.33
CA CYS A 81 11.20 9.42 -0.79
C CYS A 81 9.88 8.68 -1.05
N TRP A 82 9.76 7.99 -2.16
CA TRP A 82 8.58 7.21 -2.53
C TRP A 82 8.29 6.08 -1.54
N ASP A 83 9.33 5.37 -1.12
CA ASP A 83 9.19 4.32 -0.11
C ASP A 83 8.81 4.89 1.27
N ARG A 84 9.26 6.11 1.57
CA ARG A 84 8.90 6.79 2.83
C ARG A 84 7.42 7.21 2.84
N ALA A 85 6.88 7.74 1.74
CA ALA A 85 5.46 8.06 1.65
C ALA A 85 4.60 6.84 1.96
N LYS A 86 4.97 5.66 1.47
CA LYS A 86 4.28 4.41 1.78
C LYS A 86 4.39 3.97 3.26
N THR A 87 5.29 4.55 4.04
CA THR A 87 5.36 4.23 5.48
C THR A 87 4.25 4.89 6.29
N PHE A 88 3.67 6.00 5.77
CA PHE A 88 2.56 6.68 6.46
C PHE A 88 1.28 5.86 6.51
N VAL A 89 1.11 4.90 5.60
CA VAL A 89 -0.05 4.01 5.63
C VAL A 89 -0.11 3.13 6.89
N PHE A 90 1.01 2.96 7.58
CA PHE A 90 1.08 2.21 8.84
C PHE A 90 0.66 3.06 10.05
N ASN A 91 0.61 4.38 9.94
CA ASN A 91 0.15 5.21 11.02
C ASN A 91 -1.38 5.26 11.04
N THR A 92 -1.98 4.38 11.84
CA THR A 92 -3.44 4.27 11.98
C THR A 92 -4.07 5.54 12.57
N HIS A 93 -3.31 6.42 13.23
CA HIS A 93 -3.80 7.72 13.70
C HIS A 93 -4.22 8.65 12.54
N ASN A 94 -3.69 8.45 11.35
CA ASN A 94 -4.07 9.22 10.16
C ASN A 94 -5.46 8.85 9.63
N PHE A 95 -6.06 7.76 10.09
CA PHE A 95 -7.40 7.33 9.70
C PHE A 95 -8.51 7.98 10.56
N ALA A 96 -8.25 9.18 11.13
CA ALA A 96 -9.26 9.92 11.87
C ALA A 96 -10.47 10.32 10.97
N PRO A 97 -11.71 10.40 11.53
CA PRO A 97 -12.03 10.28 12.95
C PRO A 97 -12.19 8.83 13.46
N ASP A 98 -12.29 7.86 12.56
CA ASP A 98 -12.79 6.51 12.87
C ASP A 98 -11.69 5.48 13.11
N LYS A 99 -10.56 5.82 13.65
CA LYS A 99 -9.44 4.88 13.94
C LYS A 99 -9.84 3.42 13.65
N PRO A 100 -9.78 2.97 12.39
CA PRO A 100 -10.29 1.65 12.04
C PRO A 100 -9.45 0.57 12.71
N THR A 101 -10.13 -0.43 13.26
CA THR A 101 -9.50 -1.61 13.85
C THR A 101 -9.52 -2.77 12.88
N GLY A 102 -8.75 -3.81 13.16
CA GLY A 102 -8.77 -5.07 12.43
C GLY A 102 -7.58 -5.25 11.50
N ARG A 103 -7.80 -5.94 10.40
CA ARG A 103 -6.73 -6.32 9.46
C ARG A 103 -6.57 -5.27 8.37
N PHE A 104 -5.33 -4.85 8.12
CA PHE A 104 -4.98 -3.92 7.06
C PHE A 104 -4.19 -4.62 5.96
N ILE A 105 -4.48 -4.29 4.70
CA ILE A 105 -3.75 -4.75 3.54
C ILE A 105 -3.46 -3.56 2.64
N PHE A 106 -2.19 -3.24 2.46
CA PHE A 106 -1.77 -2.24 1.49
C PHE A 106 -1.49 -2.88 0.14
N PHE A 107 -2.00 -2.27 -0.93
CA PHE A 107 -1.64 -2.59 -2.30
C PHE A 107 -1.17 -1.34 -3.04
N ASP A 108 -0.13 -1.49 -3.86
CA ASP A 108 0.21 -0.50 -4.89
C ASP A 108 -0.89 -0.47 -5.96
N LEU A 109 -1.09 0.69 -6.61
CA LEU A 109 -2.16 0.89 -7.59
C LEU A 109 -2.03 0.04 -8.87
N ASP A 110 -0.85 -0.49 -9.15
CA ASP A 110 -0.57 -1.35 -10.30
C ASP A 110 -0.63 -2.86 -9.96
N VAL A 111 -1.10 -3.20 -8.77
CA VAL A 111 -1.34 -4.60 -8.38
C VAL A 111 -2.63 -5.11 -9.03
N ILE A 112 -2.58 -6.34 -9.54
CA ILE A 112 -3.73 -7.06 -10.08
C ILE A 112 -4.11 -8.19 -9.12
N ILE A 113 -5.31 -8.12 -8.54
CA ILE A 113 -5.85 -9.14 -7.65
C ILE A 113 -6.63 -10.15 -8.48
N GLN A 114 -6.18 -11.40 -8.51
CA GLN A 114 -6.74 -12.44 -9.38
C GLN A 114 -7.50 -13.55 -8.64
N GLY A 115 -7.43 -13.57 -7.30
CA GLY A 115 -8.03 -14.65 -6.52
C GLY A 115 -8.37 -14.27 -5.09
N ASP A 116 -8.91 -15.22 -4.36
CA ASP A 116 -9.34 -15.09 -2.97
C ASP A 116 -8.22 -14.54 -2.08
N LEU A 117 -8.52 -13.47 -1.36
CA LEU A 117 -7.59 -12.81 -0.44
C LEU A 117 -7.59 -13.42 0.97
N THR A 118 -8.44 -14.40 1.26
CA THR A 118 -8.48 -15.05 2.58
C THR A 118 -7.10 -15.52 3.07
N PRO A 119 -6.26 -16.15 2.25
CA PRO A 119 -4.93 -16.57 2.69
C PRO A 119 -4.05 -15.40 3.14
N ILE A 120 -4.17 -14.24 2.49
CA ILE A 120 -3.41 -13.04 2.85
C ILE A 120 -3.98 -12.41 4.12
N ILE A 121 -5.32 -12.34 4.22
CA ILE A 121 -6.03 -11.77 5.38
C ILE A 121 -5.68 -12.52 6.66
N THR A 122 -5.64 -13.85 6.61
CA THR A 122 -5.45 -14.70 7.77
C THR A 122 -3.99 -15.09 8.04
N TYR A 123 -3.08 -14.71 7.15
CA TYR A 123 -1.67 -15.07 7.30
C TYR A 123 -1.00 -14.28 8.44
N ASN A 124 -0.33 -15.01 9.32
CA ASN A 124 0.52 -14.45 10.37
C ASN A 124 -0.09 -13.22 11.08
N MET A 125 -1.22 -13.44 11.75
CA MET A 125 -1.99 -12.39 12.44
C MET A 125 -1.21 -11.67 13.56
N GLU A 126 -0.10 -12.26 14.01
CA GLU A 126 0.69 -11.75 15.15
C GLU A 126 1.78 -10.75 14.73
N ARG A 127 2.09 -10.63 13.44
CA ARG A 127 3.18 -9.78 12.96
C ARG A 127 2.87 -9.10 11.63
N PRO A 128 3.36 -7.86 11.43
CA PRO A 128 3.32 -7.24 10.10
C PRO A 128 4.08 -8.08 9.07
N THR A 129 3.52 -8.24 7.90
CA THR A 129 4.09 -9.09 6.86
C THR A 129 4.18 -8.33 5.54
N LYS A 130 5.30 -8.46 4.84
CA LYS A 130 5.45 -8.06 3.44
C LYS A 130 5.43 -9.28 2.56
N MET A 131 4.73 -9.19 1.43
CA MET A 131 4.72 -10.27 0.46
C MET A 131 6.07 -10.38 -0.24
N GLN A 132 6.48 -11.62 -0.48
CA GLN A 132 7.69 -11.91 -1.22
C GLN A 132 7.44 -11.76 -2.72
N SER A 133 8.40 -11.15 -3.43
CA SER A 133 8.35 -11.02 -4.89
C SER A 133 9.51 -11.76 -5.53
N HIS A 134 9.19 -12.52 -6.56
CA HIS A 134 10.17 -13.22 -7.39
C HIS A 134 10.28 -12.67 -8.82
N TRP A 135 9.44 -11.71 -9.18
CA TRP A 135 9.32 -11.26 -10.58
C TRP A 135 10.54 -10.50 -11.09
N GLN A 136 11.31 -9.89 -10.20
CA GLN A 136 12.48 -9.11 -10.57
C GLN A 136 13.74 -9.95 -10.75
N ASP A 137 13.78 -11.12 -10.13
CA ASP A 137 14.93 -12.03 -10.21
C ASP A 137 14.49 -13.48 -9.98
N PRO A 138 14.34 -14.26 -11.06
CA PRO A 138 13.93 -15.65 -10.97
C PRO A 138 15.00 -16.57 -10.37
N ARG A 139 16.21 -16.08 -10.07
CA ARG A 139 17.26 -16.87 -9.45
C ARG A 139 16.93 -17.21 -8.01
N PRO A 140 17.44 -18.35 -7.51
CA PRO A 140 17.28 -18.71 -6.11
C PRO A 140 17.73 -17.59 -5.17
N MET A 141 16.92 -17.26 -4.18
CA MET A 141 17.18 -16.17 -3.22
C MET A 141 18.45 -16.35 -2.39
N ASN A 142 19.02 -17.53 -2.34
CA ASN A 142 20.26 -17.83 -1.62
C ASN A 142 21.52 -17.49 -2.41
N THR A 143 21.41 -17.05 -3.67
CA THR A 143 22.59 -16.70 -4.44
C THR A 143 23.25 -15.43 -3.90
N ARG A 144 24.58 -15.40 -3.90
CA ARG A 144 25.35 -14.23 -3.45
C ARG A 144 24.99 -12.98 -4.26
N ARG A 145 24.77 -13.14 -5.56
CA ARG A 145 24.41 -12.03 -6.46
C ARG A 145 23.04 -11.43 -6.11
N PHE A 146 22.06 -12.27 -5.79
CA PHE A 146 20.75 -11.80 -5.32
C PHE A 146 20.89 -10.97 -4.03
N LYS A 147 21.64 -11.49 -3.04
CA LYS A 147 21.88 -10.80 -1.77
C LYS A 147 22.58 -9.46 -1.93
N LEU A 148 23.49 -9.33 -2.87
CA LEU A 148 24.28 -8.11 -3.09
C LEU A 148 23.55 -7.06 -3.94
N SER A 149 22.74 -7.50 -4.92
CA SER A 149 22.12 -6.57 -5.88
C SER A 149 20.76 -6.06 -5.46
N HIS A 150 20.01 -6.78 -4.64
CA HIS A 150 18.60 -6.46 -4.38
C HIS A 150 18.27 -6.20 -2.92
N GLY A 151 19.14 -6.50 -1.97
CA GLY A 151 19.03 -6.15 -0.53
C GLY A 151 17.69 -6.44 0.17
N ALA A 152 16.62 -6.68 -0.59
CA ALA A 152 15.28 -6.90 -0.10
C ALA A 152 14.65 -8.13 -0.77
N TYR A 153 14.32 -9.10 0.04
CA TYR A 153 13.57 -10.30 -0.38
C TYR A 153 12.06 -10.05 -0.53
N THR A 154 11.61 -8.81 -0.28
CA THR A 154 10.20 -8.47 -0.21
C THR A 154 9.87 -7.31 -1.13
N ASN A 155 8.72 -7.39 -1.80
CA ASN A 155 8.16 -6.29 -2.57
C ASN A 155 7.33 -5.39 -1.63
N GLY A 156 7.45 -4.08 -1.81
CA GLY A 156 6.63 -3.09 -1.09
C GLY A 156 5.19 -2.99 -1.59
N SER A 157 4.84 -3.69 -2.67
CA SER A 157 3.53 -3.57 -3.33
C SER A 157 2.38 -4.25 -2.58
N CYS A 158 2.68 -5.16 -1.65
CA CYS A 158 1.69 -5.72 -0.76
C CYS A 158 2.26 -5.85 0.65
N LYS A 159 1.53 -5.31 1.63
CA LYS A 159 1.86 -5.36 3.05
C LYS A 159 0.61 -5.65 3.84
N VAL A 160 0.74 -6.41 4.93
CA VAL A 160 -0.38 -6.82 5.78
C VAL A 160 0.00 -6.62 7.24
N TRP A 161 -0.89 -6.00 8.03
CA TRP A 161 -0.71 -5.79 9.47
C TRP A 161 -2.05 -5.72 10.19
N SER A 162 -2.02 -5.75 11.52
CA SER A 162 -3.18 -5.49 12.37
C SER A 162 -3.00 -4.17 13.12
N ASP A 163 -4.08 -3.59 13.61
CA ASP A 163 -4.12 -2.27 14.26
C ASP A 163 -3.21 -2.16 15.50
N ASP A 164 -3.01 -3.26 16.22
CA ASP A 164 -2.15 -3.36 17.40
C ASP A 164 -0.64 -3.49 17.11
N GLN A 165 -0.25 -3.56 15.83
CA GLN A 165 1.12 -3.88 15.42
C GLN A 165 1.95 -2.67 15.00
N CYS A 166 1.37 -1.48 14.97
CA CYS A 166 1.97 -0.27 14.43
C CYS A 166 1.91 0.93 15.41
N GLU A 167 1.76 0.69 16.70
CA GLU A 167 1.82 1.70 17.77
C GLU A 167 3.25 2.08 18.15
#